data_c27ad3ead88b5db9464da0c3f197214f
#
_entry.id   c27ad3ead88b5db9464da0c3f197214f
#
_cell.length_a   1.000
_cell.length_b   1.000
_cell.length_c   1.000
_cell.angle_alpha   90.00
_cell.angle_beta   90.00
_cell.angle_gamma   90.00
#
_symmetry.space_group_name_H-M   'P 1'
#
loop_
_entity.id
_entity.type
_entity.pdbx_description
1 polymer ?
#
loop_
_entity_poly.entity_id
_entity_poly.type
_entity_poly.pdbx_seq_one_letter_code
_entity_poly.pdbx_strand_id
1 'polypeptide(L)'
;RVAGASEVIVTGGQRWALMHELRDGPEPTLDDHLARLADCDLVIVEGYKREPIPKLEVHRRATGKPTLWESDDGIVAVATDEPLSSPRPQFPLNDIDAIADFILTYLGLPDGRPNPSLDPPC
;
A
#
# COMPACT_ATOMS: atom_id res chain seq x y z
N ARG A 1 -25.30 13.76 -3.41
CA ARG A 1 -25.60 13.04 -4.68
C ARG A 1 -26.82 13.64 -5.40
N VAL A 2 -27.95 13.79 -4.74
CA VAL A 2 -29.18 14.28 -5.37
C VAL A 2 -29.10 15.77 -5.75
N ALA A 3 -28.26 16.56 -5.10
CA ALA A 3 -28.08 17.98 -5.34
C ALA A 3 -27.19 18.35 -6.55
N GLY A 4 -26.59 17.35 -7.23
CA GLY A 4 -25.84 17.54 -8.46
C GLY A 4 -24.42 18.10 -8.29
N ALA A 5 -23.85 18.12 -7.08
CA ALA A 5 -22.46 18.50 -6.87
C ALA A 5 -21.51 17.51 -7.59
N SER A 6 -20.53 18.05 -8.31
CA SER A 6 -19.46 17.26 -8.95
C SER A 6 -18.30 16.98 -7.99
N GLU A 7 -18.08 17.86 -7.03
CA GLU A 7 -17.04 17.73 -6.02
C GLU A 7 -17.56 18.17 -4.65
N VAL A 8 -17.11 17.46 -3.62
CA VAL A 8 -17.42 17.78 -2.22
C VAL A 8 -16.13 17.73 -1.41
N ILE A 9 -15.84 18.80 -0.68
CA ILE A 9 -14.72 18.86 0.26
C ILE A 9 -15.28 18.73 1.68
N VAL A 10 -14.71 17.79 2.44
CA VAL A 10 -14.93 17.68 3.89
C VAL A 10 -13.65 18.06 4.59
N THR A 11 -13.69 19.06 5.46
CA THR A 11 -12.50 19.58 6.14
C THR A 11 -12.66 19.55 7.66
N GLY A 12 -11.55 19.31 8.35
CA GLY A 12 -11.41 19.39 9.82
C GLY A 12 -10.05 19.97 10.18
N GLY A 13 -9.79 20.15 11.47
CA GLY A 13 -8.56 20.79 11.94
C GLY A 13 -7.25 20.03 11.63
N GLN A 14 -7.31 18.75 11.30
CA GLN A 14 -6.13 17.91 11.08
C GLN A 14 -6.11 17.17 9.73
N ARG A 15 -7.24 17.15 9.03
CA ARG A 15 -7.37 16.42 7.76
C ARG A 15 -8.52 16.97 6.93
N TRP A 16 -8.44 16.74 5.64
CA TRP A 16 -9.54 17.01 4.71
C TRP A 16 -9.64 15.89 3.68
N ALA A 17 -10.78 15.77 3.04
CA ALA A 17 -10.99 14.84 1.94
C ALA A 17 -11.75 15.54 0.82
N LEU A 18 -11.34 15.26 -0.42
CA LEU A 18 -12.04 15.64 -1.64
C LEU A 18 -12.69 14.40 -2.23
N MET A 19 -13.99 14.46 -2.46
CA MET A 19 -14.75 13.44 -3.18
C MET A 19 -15.13 13.99 -4.54
N HIS A 20 -14.80 13.25 -5.59
CA HIS A 20 -15.16 13.58 -6.96
C HIS A 20 -16.18 12.58 -7.48
N GLU A 21 -17.29 13.05 -8.03
CA GLU A 21 -18.33 12.23 -8.65
C GLU A 21 -17.99 12.00 -10.13
N LEU A 22 -17.62 10.80 -10.49
CA LEU A 22 -17.25 10.43 -11.86
C LEU A 22 -18.43 10.50 -12.83
N ARG A 23 -19.64 10.32 -12.32
CA ARG A 23 -20.87 10.22 -13.12
C ARG A 23 -20.72 9.14 -14.19
N ASP A 24 -20.80 9.53 -15.48
CA ASP A 24 -20.63 8.64 -16.63
C ASP A 24 -19.19 8.67 -17.17
N GLY A 25 -18.27 9.36 -16.48
CA GLY A 25 -16.85 9.41 -16.85
C GLY A 25 -16.12 8.10 -16.52
N PRO A 26 -14.98 7.86 -17.17
CA PRO A 26 -14.14 6.69 -16.89
C PRO A 26 -13.57 6.74 -15.47
N GLU A 27 -13.35 5.58 -14.89
CA GLU A 27 -12.62 5.47 -13.63
C GLU A 27 -11.16 5.93 -13.84
N PRO A 28 -10.62 6.81 -12.97
CA PRO A 28 -9.23 7.24 -13.04
C PRO A 28 -8.27 6.06 -12.89
N THR A 29 -7.17 6.11 -13.62
CA THR A 29 -6.09 5.12 -13.51
C THR A 29 -5.32 5.29 -12.19
N LEU A 30 -4.47 4.30 -11.85
CA LEU A 30 -3.56 4.44 -10.72
C LEU A 30 -2.63 5.65 -10.90
N ASP A 31 -2.11 5.87 -12.10
CA ASP A 31 -1.23 7.00 -12.41
C ASP A 31 -1.95 8.35 -12.22
N ASP A 32 -3.23 8.44 -12.59
CA ASP A 32 -4.04 9.63 -12.35
C ASP A 32 -4.19 9.94 -10.85
N HIS A 33 -4.27 8.90 -10.02
CA HIS A 33 -4.31 9.04 -8.57
C HIS A 33 -2.95 9.44 -7.99
N LEU A 34 -1.88 8.77 -8.43
CA LEU A 34 -0.51 9.06 -7.98
C LEU A 34 -0.12 10.51 -8.31
N ALA A 35 -0.48 11.02 -9.48
CA ALA A 35 -0.20 12.40 -9.90
C ALA A 35 -0.89 13.48 -9.03
N ARG A 36 -1.85 13.08 -8.19
CA ARG A 36 -2.56 14.00 -7.27
C ARG A 36 -2.00 13.99 -5.85
N LEU A 37 -1.13 13.04 -5.55
CA LEU A 37 -0.49 12.97 -4.23
C LEU A 37 0.64 14.00 -4.13
N ALA A 38 0.89 14.48 -2.92
CA ALA A 38 2.10 15.23 -2.64
C ALA A 38 3.33 14.32 -2.75
N ASP A 39 4.48 14.91 -3.02
CA ASP A 39 5.76 14.18 -3.04
C ASP A 39 5.98 13.43 -1.72
N CYS A 40 6.34 12.16 -1.83
CA CYS A 40 6.63 11.29 -0.70
C CYS A 40 7.60 10.18 -1.13
N ASP A 41 8.29 9.58 -0.16
CA ASP A 41 9.29 8.54 -0.42
C ASP A 41 8.65 7.19 -0.78
N LEU A 42 7.43 6.94 -0.32
CA LEU A 42 6.72 5.69 -0.51
C LEU A 42 5.21 5.91 -0.61
N VAL A 43 4.60 5.30 -1.62
CA VAL A 43 3.14 5.18 -1.74
C VAL A 43 2.75 3.73 -1.54
N ILE A 44 1.88 3.47 -0.58
CA ILE A 44 1.26 2.15 -0.37
C ILE A 44 -0.14 2.18 -0.98
N VAL A 45 -0.40 1.24 -1.88
CA VAL A 45 -1.68 1.13 -2.59
C VAL A 45 -2.40 -0.13 -2.13
N GLU A 46 -3.62 0.03 -1.65
CA GLU A 46 -4.49 -1.09 -1.30
C GLU A 46 -5.45 -1.39 -2.45
N GLY A 47 -5.63 -2.67 -2.76
CA GLY A 47 -6.42 -3.10 -3.91
C GLY A 47 -5.54 -3.27 -5.15
N TYR A 48 -5.91 -2.70 -6.26
CA TYR A 48 -5.14 -2.64 -7.52
C TYR A 48 -4.39 -3.92 -7.91
N LYS A 49 -5.01 -5.07 -7.71
CA LYS A 49 -4.38 -6.40 -7.88
C LYS A 49 -3.85 -6.66 -9.28
N ARG A 50 -4.40 -5.97 -10.29
CA ARG A 50 -4.06 -6.16 -11.69
C ARG A 50 -2.99 -5.21 -12.20
N GLU A 51 -2.62 -4.20 -11.40
CA GLU A 51 -1.57 -3.26 -11.79
C GLU A 51 -0.19 -3.93 -11.80
N PRO A 52 0.67 -3.61 -12.76
CA PRO A 52 2.01 -4.20 -12.88
C PRO A 52 3.01 -3.53 -11.93
N ILE A 53 2.67 -3.46 -10.65
CA ILE A 53 3.52 -2.90 -9.59
C ILE A 53 3.98 -4.02 -8.65
N PRO A 54 5.10 -3.87 -7.93
CA PRO A 54 5.49 -4.80 -6.88
C PRO A 54 4.41 -4.90 -5.81
N LYS A 55 4.08 -6.13 -5.41
CA LYS A 55 3.01 -6.42 -4.45
C LYS A 55 3.51 -7.28 -3.31
N LEU A 56 3.01 -7.00 -2.10
CA LEU A 56 3.11 -7.90 -0.96
C LEU A 56 1.74 -8.57 -0.79
N GLU A 57 1.69 -9.89 -0.92
CA GLU A 57 0.47 -10.65 -0.68
C GLU A 57 0.24 -10.81 0.81
N VAL A 58 -0.98 -10.53 1.27
CA VAL A 58 -1.43 -10.84 2.63
C VAL A 58 -2.34 -12.05 2.58
N HIS A 59 -1.84 -13.20 3.05
CA HIS A 59 -2.57 -14.46 3.05
C HIS A 59 -2.96 -14.87 4.47
N ARG A 60 -4.23 -15.26 4.64
CA ARG A 60 -4.76 -15.86 5.87
C ARG A 60 -5.45 -17.16 5.53
N ARG A 61 -5.02 -18.26 6.15
CA ARG A 61 -5.64 -19.58 5.99
C ARG A 61 -7.14 -19.57 6.22
N ALA A 62 -7.58 -18.86 7.25
CA ALA A 62 -9.00 -18.78 7.62
C ALA A 62 -9.91 -18.24 6.51
N THR A 63 -9.37 -17.53 5.50
CA THR A 63 -10.16 -17.03 4.37
C THR A 63 -10.52 -18.12 3.36
N GLY A 64 -9.81 -19.26 3.36
CA GLY A 64 -9.95 -20.34 2.38
C GLY A 64 -9.65 -19.92 0.93
N LYS A 65 -9.06 -18.74 0.71
CA LYS A 65 -8.72 -18.27 -0.63
C LYS A 65 -7.38 -18.83 -1.07
N PRO A 66 -7.21 -19.15 -2.36
CA PRO A 66 -5.91 -19.55 -2.89
C PRO A 66 -4.93 -18.38 -2.81
N THR A 67 -3.65 -18.71 -2.77
CA THR A 67 -2.56 -17.74 -2.90
C THR A 67 -2.51 -17.15 -4.31
N LEU A 68 -2.06 -15.92 -4.43
CA LEU A 68 -1.97 -15.20 -5.70
C LEU A 68 -0.57 -15.29 -6.31
N TRP A 69 0.48 -15.48 -5.51
CA TRP A 69 1.88 -15.49 -5.95
C TRP A 69 2.18 -16.53 -7.04
N GLU A 70 1.37 -17.60 -7.16
CA GLU A 70 1.53 -18.61 -8.21
C GLU A 70 1.13 -18.12 -9.59
N SER A 71 0.28 -17.09 -9.64
CA SER A 71 -0.28 -16.55 -10.90
C SER A 71 0.07 -15.08 -11.16
N ASP A 72 0.79 -14.44 -10.24
CA ASP A 72 1.18 -13.03 -10.35
C ASP A 72 2.66 -12.85 -9.96
N ASP A 73 3.50 -12.71 -10.98
CA ASP A 73 4.95 -12.49 -10.81
C ASP A 73 5.27 -11.14 -10.14
N GLY A 74 4.34 -10.21 -10.10
CA GLY A 74 4.45 -8.95 -9.38
C GLY A 74 4.45 -9.12 -7.85
N ILE A 75 4.05 -10.29 -7.32
CA ILE A 75 4.12 -10.57 -5.89
C ILE A 75 5.57 -10.88 -5.51
N VAL A 76 6.19 -9.98 -4.77
CA VAL A 76 7.60 -10.04 -4.37
C VAL A 76 7.81 -10.65 -2.99
N ALA A 77 6.77 -10.68 -2.14
CA ALA A 77 6.79 -11.31 -0.83
C ALA A 77 5.37 -11.67 -0.35
N VAL A 78 5.28 -12.51 0.67
CA VAL A 78 4.01 -12.94 1.27
C VAL A 78 4.06 -12.74 2.78
N ALA A 79 3.05 -12.05 3.33
CA ALA A 79 2.78 -12.01 4.76
C ALA A 79 1.67 -13.03 5.08
N THR A 80 1.93 -14.00 5.96
CA THR A 80 1.05 -15.14 6.17
C THR A 80 0.97 -15.57 7.63
N ASP A 81 -0.14 -16.21 8.01
CA ASP A 81 -0.33 -16.83 9.33
C ASP A 81 0.09 -18.30 9.38
N GLU A 82 0.51 -18.88 8.25
CA GLU A 82 1.07 -20.24 8.19
C GLU A 82 2.18 -20.33 7.14
N PRO A 83 3.16 -21.22 7.30
CA PRO A 83 4.17 -21.47 6.28
C PRO A 83 3.55 -21.94 4.97
N LEU A 84 3.97 -21.36 3.87
CA LEU A 84 3.55 -21.71 2.51
C LEU A 84 4.74 -22.31 1.73
N SER A 85 4.46 -23.18 0.77
CA SER A 85 5.47 -23.71 -0.17
C SER A 85 5.77 -22.69 -1.26
N SER A 86 6.10 -21.45 -0.87
CA SER A 86 6.40 -20.35 -1.79
C SER A 86 7.91 -20.12 -1.90
N PRO A 87 8.45 -19.85 -3.12
CA PRO A 87 9.83 -19.42 -3.30
C PRO A 87 10.03 -17.93 -2.91
N ARG A 88 8.94 -17.19 -2.66
CA ARG A 88 9.00 -15.79 -2.27
C ARG A 88 9.35 -15.67 -0.78
N PRO A 89 10.03 -14.59 -0.35
CA PRO A 89 10.18 -14.27 1.06
C PRO A 89 8.85 -14.30 1.79
N GLN A 90 8.83 -14.92 3.00
CA GLN A 90 7.63 -15.03 3.81
C GLN A 90 7.83 -14.39 5.16
N PHE A 91 6.80 -13.68 5.63
CA PHE A 91 6.81 -12.99 6.92
C PHE A 91 5.57 -13.38 7.73
N PRO A 92 5.69 -13.51 9.05
CA PRO A 92 4.51 -13.61 9.90
C PRO A 92 3.63 -12.36 9.73
N LEU A 93 2.31 -12.54 9.71
CA LEU A 93 1.34 -11.43 9.50
C LEU A 93 1.50 -10.26 10.48
N ASN A 94 1.96 -10.55 11.68
CA ASN A 94 2.09 -9.55 12.75
C ASN A 94 3.52 -9.05 12.93
N ASP A 95 4.46 -9.51 12.12
CA ASP A 95 5.85 -9.04 12.13
C ASP A 95 5.99 -7.81 11.24
N ILE A 96 5.42 -6.71 11.73
CA ILE A 96 5.35 -5.44 10.99
C ILE A 96 6.76 -4.89 10.71
N ASP A 97 7.68 -5.04 11.66
CA ASP A 97 9.04 -4.54 11.51
C ASP A 97 9.79 -5.28 10.38
N ALA A 98 9.73 -6.61 10.36
CA ALA A 98 10.35 -7.39 9.28
C ALA A 98 9.73 -7.10 7.90
N ILE A 99 8.42 -6.89 7.84
CA ILE A 99 7.73 -6.51 6.60
C ILE A 99 8.18 -5.12 6.14
N ALA A 100 8.26 -4.15 7.05
CA ALA A 100 8.71 -2.79 6.74
C ALA A 100 10.17 -2.79 6.27
N ASP A 101 11.08 -3.48 6.97
CA ASP A 101 12.48 -3.61 6.60
C ASP A 101 12.65 -4.25 5.21
N PHE A 102 11.84 -5.26 4.90
CA PHE A 102 11.83 -5.85 3.57
C PHE A 102 11.42 -4.83 2.50
N ILE A 103 10.34 -4.10 2.72
CA ILE A 103 9.84 -3.10 1.76
C ILE A 103 10.91 -2.02 1.50
N LEU A 104 11.49 -1.47 2.56
CA LEU A 104 12.53 -0.44 2.45
C LEU A 104 13.74 -0.97 1.68
N THR A 105 14.21 -2.17 2.02
CA THR A 105 15.34 -2.82 1.34
C THR A 105 15.03 -3.11 -0.12
N TYR A 106 13.86 -3.64 -0.41
CA TYR A 106 13.44 -3.99 -1.77
C TYR A 106 13.37 -2.76 -2.69
N LEU A 107 12.92 -1.63 -2.15
CA LEU A 107 12.81 -0.37 -2.89
C LEU A 107 14.10 0.49 -2.83
N GLY A 108 15.12 0.07 -2.09
CA GLY A 108 16.34 0.84 -1.90
C GLY A 108 16.14 2.15 -1.14
N LEU A 109 15.10 2.19 -0.28
CA LEU A 109 14.80 3.34 0.55
C LEU A 109 15.65 3.33 1.82
N PRO A 110 16.04 4.52 2.35
CA PRO A 110 16.76 4.60 3.61
C PRO A 110 15.87 4.10 4.75
N ASP A 111 16.49 3.44 5.74
CA ASP A 111 15.83 3.12 7.00
C ASP A 111 15.43 4.45 7.68
N GLY A 112 14.15 4.76 7.65
CA GLY A 112 13.59 6.00 8.23
C GLY A 112 13.56 6.03 9.75
N ARG A 113 14.21 5.09 10.43
CA ARG A 113 14.33 5.11 11.89
C ARG A 113 15.14 6.33 12.31
N PRO A 114 14.66 7.12 13.29
CA PRO A 114 15.42 8.24 13.80
C PRO A 114 16.78 7.70 14.28
N ASN A 115 17.87 8.26 13.74
CA ASN A 115 19.21 7.95 14.20
C ASN A 115 19.32 8.48 15.65
N PRO A 116 19.43 7.63 16.67
CA PRO A 116 19.50 8.06 18.07
C PRO A 116 20.73 8.95 18.36
N SER A 117 21.65 9.06 17.41
CA SER A 117 22.84 9.92 17.52
C SER A 117 22.62 11.34 16.99
N LEU A 118 21.43 11.67 16.45
CA LEU A 118 21.14 12.98 15.85
C LEU A 118 20.07 13.78 16.63
N ASP A 119 19.62 13.30 17.79
CA ASP A 119 18.78 14.12 18.65
C ASP A 119 19.63 15.30 19.16
N PRO A 120 19.26 16.57 18.85
CA PRO A 120 19.96 17.71 19.42
C PRO A 120 19.78 17.67 20.94
N PRO A 121 20.81 17.96 21.72
CA PRO A 121 20.68 18.10 23.16
C PRO A 121 19.65 19.20 23.47
N CYS A 122 18.70 18.89 24.37
CA CYS A 122 17.74 19.86 24.89
C CYS A 122 18.44 21.07 25.53
#